data_1abc935ed0a87f2c69b97628bd4d4779
#
_entry.id   1abc935ed0a87f2c69b97628bd4d4779
#
_cell.length_a   1.000
_cell.length_b   1.000
_cell.length_c   1.000
_cell.angle_alpha   90.00
_cell.angle_beta   90.00
_cell.angle_gamma   90.00
#
_symmetry.space_group_name_H-M   'P 1'
#
loop_
_entity.id
_entity.type
_entity.pdbx_description
1 polymer ?
#
loop_
_entity_poly.entity_id
_entity_poly.type
_entity_poly.pdbx_seq_one_letter_code
_entity_poly.pdbx_strand_id
1 'polypeptide(L)'
;MSSNFAPKGKLYLVPAPLDFGCDALSPITDVLPLATLQVAASLQHWVCENAKTTRAVLKRVGDVVPLAAPIQQHSITELPREVHKKGDHVGAQAGLQKSATLASSKPSVPAGIYDARPLLKAALDGHNMGLMSEAGLPAVADPGSSVVRAAHALGITVVPLVGPCALLLALAASGLNGQNFAFVGYLPTDAAHRSKRIRELEALAVKTGQSQLFIETPYRNAALWGALLASLQSSTLLTVASGLTLATSQVISKRVVDHKQSATLMFLDAPCVFGVGV
;
A
#
# COMPACT_ATOMS: atom_id res chain seq x y z
N MET A 1 -3.46 -15.63 41.18
CA MET A 1 -4.25 -16.46 40.27
C MET A 1 -3.75 -16.15 38.86
N SER A 2 -2.86 -16.97 38.31
CA SER A 2 -2.37 -16.83 36.95
C SER A 2 -3.53 -17.21 36.00
N SER A 3 -4.12 -16.25 35.34
CA SER A 3 -5.07 -16.52 34.26
C SER A 3 -4.34 -17.25 33.14
N ASN A 4 -4.57 -18.54 33.03
CA ASN A 4 -4.07 -19.43 31.99
C ASN A 4 -4.84 -19.10 30.69
N PHE A 5 -4.61 -17.91 30.10
CA PHE A 5 -5.09 -17.61 28.74
C PHE A 5 -4.23 -18.40 27.76
N ALA A 6 -4.87 -19.20 26.91
CA ALA A 6 -4.20 -19.80 25.76
C ALA A 6 -3.43 -18.72 24.98
N PRO A 7 -2.23 -19.01 24.47
CA PRO A 7 -1.46 -18.04 23.74
C PRO A 7 -2.25 -17.57 22.51
N LYS A 8 -2.34 -16.24 22.33
CA LYS A 8 -2.97 -15.66 21.14
C LYS A 8 -2.19 -16.07 19.88
N GLY A 9 -2.89 -16.22 18.77
CA GLY A 9 -2.28 -16.30 17.45
C GLY A 9 -1.62 -14.98 17.05
N LYS A 10 -0.90 -14.99 15.92
CA LYS A 10 -0.20 -13.84 15.34
C LYS A 10 -0.97 -13.32 14.14
N LEU A 11 -0.82 -12.02 13.86
CA LEU A 11 -1.24 -11.38 12.60
C LEU A 11 -0.03 -11.25 11.69
N TYR A 12 -0.02 -11.98 10.58
CA TYR A 12 1.01 -11.88 9.55
C TYR A 12 0.57 -10.89 8.46
N LEU A 13 1.42 -9.91 8.16
CA LEU A 13 1.22 -9.01 7.02
C LEU A 13 1.82 -9.69 5.80
N VAL A 14 0.96 -10.29 4.97
CA VAL A 14 1.36 -11.12 3.84
C VAL A 14 1.33 -10.29 2.56
N PRO A 15 2.49 -10.03 1.93
CA PRO A 15 2.53 -9.29 0.69
C PRO A 15 1.93 -10.08 -0.46
N ALA A 16 1.36 -9.37 -1.44
CA ALA A 16 0.92 -9.90 -2.71
C ALA A 16 1.88 -9.47 -3.84
N PRO A 17 1.96 -10.21 -4.97
CA PRO A 17 2.66 -9.74 -6.16
C PRO A 17 2.13 -8.40 -6.66
N LEU A 18 2.96 -7.63 -7.40
CA LEU A 18 2.58 -6.33 -7.97
C LEU A 18 1.95 -6.46 -9.37
N ASP A 19 1.44 -7.62 -9.71
CA ASP A 19 0.91 -7.96 -11.03
C ASP A 19 -0.63 -7.94 -11.09
N PHE A 20 -1.29 -7.43 -10.07
CA PHE A 20 -2.76 -7.30 -10.03
C PHE A 20 -3.26 -6.40 -11.17
N GLY A 21 -4.20 -6.94 -11.97
CA GLY A 21 -4.79 -6.23 -13.11
C GLY A 21 -3.88 -6.12 -14.33
N CYS A 22 -2.71 -6.81 -14.34
CA CYS A 22 -1.82 -6.90 -15.49
C CYS A 22 -2.09 -8.19 -16.28
N ASP A 23 -1.91 -8.14 -17.62
CA ASP A 23 -2.07 -9.32 -18.49
C ASP A 23 -0.97 -10.36 -18.27
N ALA A 24 0.25 -9.91 -17.96
CA ALA A 24 1.40 -10.76 -17.68
C ALA A 24 1.62 -10.90 -16.16
N LEU A 25 1.78 -12.12 -15.70
CA LEU A 25 2.10 -12.45 -14.30
C LEU A 25 3.53 -12.93 -14.19
N SER A 26 4.28 -12.43 -13.21
CA SER A 26 5.60 -12.99 -12.86
C SER A 26 5.43 -14.28 -12.06
N PRO A 27 6.36 -15.25 -12.17
CA PRO A 27 6.41 -16.37 -11.24
C PRO A 27 6.40 -15.85 -9.80
N ILE A 28 5.56 -16.44 -8.94
CA ILE A 28 5.40 -15.92 -7.55
C ILE A 28 6.72 -16.04 -6.77
N THR A 29 7.56 -17.00 -7.10
CA THR A 29 8.89 -17.21 -6.51
C THR A 29 9.90 -16.12 -6.83
N ASP A 30 9.67 -15.34 -7.89
CA ASP A 30 10.57 -14.25 -8.29
C ASP A 30 10.32 -12.98 -7.44
N VAL A 31 9.16 -12.90 -6.82
CA VAL A 31 8.72 -11.70 -6.09
C VAL A 31 8.46 -11.93 -4.60
N LEU A 32 8.16 -13.17 -4.18
CA LEU A 32 7.96 -13.55 -2.79
C LEU A 32 8.98 -14.60 -2.36
N PRO A 33 9.76 -14.37 -1.28
CA PRO A 33 10.69 -15.35 -0.74
C PRO A 33 9.96 -16.62 -0.28
N LEU A 34 10.64 -17.76 -0.38
CA LEU A 34 10.10 -19.06 0.03
C LEU A 34 9.56 -19.04 1.48
N ALA A 35 10.25 -18.35 2.40
CA ALA A 35 9.79 -18.22 3.78
C ALA A 35 8.42 -17.50 3.88
N THR A 36 8.18 -16.48 3.05
CA THR A 36 6.87 -15.81 2.97
C THR A 36 5.81 -16.76 2.42
N LEU A 37 6.12 -17.53 1.36
CA LEU A 37 5.21 -18.51 0.79
C LEU A 37 4.85 -19.62 1.79
N GLN A 38 5.83 -20.11 2.56
CA GLN A 38 5.63 -21.13 3.59
C GLN A 38 4.71 -20.65 4.70
N VAL A 39 4.90 -19.41 5.19
CA VAL A 39 4.00 -18.82 6.18
C VAL A 39 2.61 -18.65 5.59
N ALA A 40 2.48 -18.06 4.40
CA ALA A 40 1.18 -17.88 3.74
C ALA A 40 0.44 -19.22 3.57
N ALA A 41 1.15 -20.27 3.13
CA ALA A 41 0.57 -21.61 2.97
C ALA A 41 0.08 -22.24 4.28
N SER A 42 0.63 -21.86 5.43
CA SER A 42 0.26 -22.37 6.75
C SER A 42 -0.99 -21.69 7.34
N LEU A 43 -1.44 -20.55 6.79
CA LEU A 43 -2.55 -19.76 7.34
C LEU A 43 -3.89 -20.19 6.75
N GLN A 44 -4.92 -20.20 7.58
CA GLN A 44 -6.29 -20.52 7.18
C GLN A 44 -7.28 -19.38 7.42
N HIS A 45 -6.90 -18.37 8.23
CA HIS A 45 -7.74 -17.23 8.58
C HIS A 45 -7.17 -15.95 7.94
N TRP A 46 -7.99 -15.22 7.21
CA TRP A 46 -7.55 -14.06 6.42
C TRP A 46 -8.46 -12.86 6.61
N VAL A 47 -7.84 -11.71 6.75
CA VAL A 47 -8.47 -10.43 6.48
C VAL A 47 -7.85 -9.89 5.21
N CYS A 48 -8.66 -9.37 4.29
CA CYS A 48 -8.15 -8.92 3.00
C CYS A 48 -8.92 -7.73 2.44
N GLU A 49 -8.34 -7.10 1.46
CA GLU A 49 -8.98 -6.05 0.68
C GLU A 49 -10.02 -6.66 -0.28
N ASN A 50 -9.68 -7.77 -0.93
CA ASN A 50 -10.54 -8.45 -1.91
C ASN A 50 -10.34 -9.97 -1.83
N ALA A 51 -11.42 -10.72 -1.56
CA ALA A 51 -11.36 -12.17 -1.38
C ALA A 51 -11.06 -12.92 -2.69
N LYS A 52 -11.48 -12.38 -3.86
CA LYS A 52 -11.19 -13.00 -5.17
C LYS A 52 -9.70 -12.96 -5.44
N THR A 53 -9.08 -11.80 -5.29
CA THR A 53 -7.63 -11.61 -5.47
C THR A 53 -6.84 -12.45 -4.49
N THR A 54 -7.23 -12.44 -3.20
CA THR A 54 -6.60 -13.26 -2.15
C THR A 54 -6.62 -14.75 -2.52
N ARG A 55 -7.77 -15.30 -2.97
CA ARG A 55 -7.85 -16.69 -3.41
C ARG A 55 -6.95 -16.98 -4.61
N ALA A 56 -6.83 -16.03 -5.56
CA ALA A 56 -5.94 -16.18 -6.72
C ALA A 56 -4.47 -16.24 -6.29
N VAL A 57 -4.05 -15.37 -5.35
CA VAL A 57 -2.69 -15.41 -4.80
C VAL A 57 -2.46 -16.71 -4.03
N LEU A 58 -3.37 -17.13 -3.17
CA LEU A 58 -3.26 -18.39 -2.41
C LEU A 58 -3.18 -19.62 -3.34
N LYS A 59 -3.88 -19.61 -4.48
CA LYS A 59 -3.72 -20.68 -5.48
C LYS A 59 -2.27 -20.74 -5.98
N ARG A 60 -1.70 -19.60 -6.37
CA ARG A 60 -0.29 -19.52 -6.81
C ARG A 60 0.69 -19.91 -5.71
N VAL A 61 0.40 -19.59 -4.45
CA VAL A 61 1.18 -20.08 -3.30
C VAL A 61 1.10 -21.60 -3.22
N GLY A 62 -0.12 -22.17 -3.36
CA GLY A 62 -0.36 -23.62 -3.34
C GLY A 62 0.34 -24.41 -4.46
N ASP A 63 0.61 -23.75 -5.60
CA ASP A 63 1.38 -24.34 -6.71
C ASP A 63 2.88 -24.52 -6.34
N VAL A 64 3.38 -23.82 -5.30
CA VAL A 64 4.78 -23.87 -4.85
C VAL A 64 4.92 -24.58 -3.51
N VAL A 65 4.04 -24.28 -2.56
CA VAL A 65 4.04 -24.83 -1.19
C VAL A 65 2.66 -25.36 -0.88
N PRO A 66 2.49 -26.64 -0.50
CA PRO A 66 1.19 -27.20 -0.15
C PRO A 66 0.48 -26.37 0.93
N LEU A 67 -0.75 -25.98 0.66
CA LEU A 67 -1.58 -25.24 1.63
C LEU A 67 -1.98 -26.14 2.81
N ALA A 68 -2.08 -25.57 4.00
CA ALA A 68 -2.50 -26.27 5.21
C ALA A 68 -3.93 -26.85 5.12
N ALA A 69 -4.77 -26.28 4.25
CA ALA A 69 -6.12 -26.76 3.93
C ALA A 69 -6.51 -26.35 2.51
N PRO A 70 -7.50 -27.01 1.88
CA PRO A 70 -8.09 -26.56 0.64
C PRO A 70 -8.60 -25.10 0.75
N ILE A 71 -8.43 -24.29 -0.30
CA ILE A 71 -8.80 -22.85 -0.29
C ILE A 71 -10.26 -22.62 0.12
N GLN A 72 -11.16 -23.56 -0.20
CA GLN A 72 -12.58 -23.50 0.15
C GLN A 72 -12.85 -23.57 1.65
N GLN A 73 -11.89 -24.09 2.43
CA GLN A 73 -11.95 -24.19 3.88
C GLN A 73 -11.30 -22.99 4.58
N HIS A 74 -10.67 -22.08 3.84
CA HIS A 74 -10.10 -20.87 4.42
C HIS A 74 -11.21 -19.89 4.79
N SER A 75 -11.12 -19.33 6.00
CA SER A 75 -11.93 -18.20 6.44
C SER A 75 -11.34 -16.91 5.90
N ILE A 76 -11.97 -16.32 4.87
CA ILE A 76 -11.50 -15.09 4.23
C ILE A 76 -12.55 -14.00 4.43
N THR A 77 -12.20 -12.95 5.15
CA THR A 77 -13.07 -11.81 5.47
C THR A 77 -12.56 -10.55 4.78
N GLU A 78 -13.41 -9.92 3.98
CA GLU A 78 -13.06 -8.65 3.32
C GLU A 78 -13.24 -7.47 4.27
N LEU A 79 -12.35 -6.48 4.15
CA LEU A 79 -12.54 -5.17 4.76
C LEU A 79 -13.77 -4.47 4.15
N PRO A 80 -14.55 -3.71 4.94
CA PRO A 80 -15.69 -2.98 4.40
C PRO A 80 -15.30 -1.99 3.30
N ARG A 81 -16.16 -1.82 2.30
CA ARG A 81 -15.93 -0.90 1.18
C ARG A 81 -15.71 0.56 1.59
N GLU A 82 -16.30 0.99 2.71
CA GLU A 82 -16.07 2.33 3.25
C GLU A 82 -14.62 2.56 3.64
N VAL A 83 -13.94 1.52 4.13
CA VAL A 83 -12.53 1.56 4.50
C VAL A 83 -11.66 1.75 3.26
N HIS A 84 -12.02 1.12 2.13
CA HIS A 84 -11.32 1.27 0.85
C HIS A 84 -11.47 2.69 0.29
N LYS A 85 -12.67 3.29 0.38
CA LYS A 85 -12.96 4.60 -0.23
C LYS A 85 -12.44 5.78 0.58
N LYS A 86 -12.49 5.69 1.92
CA LYS A 86 -12.16 6.79 2.83
C LYS A 86 -10.78 6.66 3.46
N GLY A 87 -10.11 5.52 3.21
CA GLY A 87 -8.96 5.11 4.00
C GLY A 87 -9.37 4.67 5.41
N ASP A 88 -8.50 3.99 6.10
CA ASP A 88 -8.71 3.53 7.48
C ASP A 88 -7.92 4.37 8.50
N HIS A 89 -7.48 5.54 8.07
CA HIS A 89 -6.94 6.61 8.91
C HIS A 89 -7.89 7.81 8.94
N VAL A 90 -7.92 8.51 10.07
CA VAL A 90 -8.51 9.86 10.14
C VAL A 90 -7.61 10.77 9.32
N GLY A 91 -8.04 11.13 8.12
CA GLY A 91 -7.31 12.05 7.26
C GLY A 91 -7.23 13.44 7.88
N ALA A 92 -6.20 14.21 7.52
CA ALA A 92 -5.99 15.61 7.93
C ALA A 92 -7.16 16.56 7.56
N GLN A 93 -8.18 16.10 6.86
CA GLN A 93 -9.42 16.85 6.61
C GLN A 93 -10.35 16.94 7.83
N ALA A 94 -10.13 16.15 8.89
CA ALA A 94 -10.86 16.27 10.15
C ALA A 94 -10.37 17.45 11.03
N GLY A 95 -9.31 18.13 10.64
CA GLY A 95 -8.72 19.28 11.38
C GLY A 95 -9.51 20.57 11.35
N LEU A 96 -10.72 20.63 10.76
CA LEU A 96 -11.54 21.84 10.65
C LEU A 96 -12.87 21.79 11.42
N GLN A 97 -13.11 20.76 12.25
CA GLN A 97 -14.25 20.79 13.18
C GLN A 97 -13.77 20.81 14.62
N LYS A 98 -14.05 21.95 15.23
CA LYS A 98 -13.73 22.33 16.60
C LYS A 98 -14.33 21.40 17.63
N SER A 99 -13.53 21.15 18.68
CA SER A 99 -13.92 21.04 20.09
C SER A 99 -15.19 20.23 20.40
N ALA A 100 -15.00 19.03 20.88
CA ALA A 100 -15.99 18.38 21.74
C ALA A 100 -15.28 17.84 23.01
N THR A 101 -15.73 18.39 24.11
CA THR A 101 -15.60 18.12 25.53
C THR A 101 -15.12 16.71 25.92
N LEU A 102 -14.13 16.71 26.84
CA LEU A 102 -13.76 15.58 27.67
C LEU A 102 -14.94 15.15 28.56
N ALA A 103 -15.39 13.90 28.43
CA ALA A 103 -15.89 13.06 29.51
C ALA A 103 -16.32 11.68 28.98
N SER A 104 -15.53 10.64 29.14
CA SER A 104 -15.94 9.33 29.67
C SER A 104 -14.82 8.29 29.53
N SER A 105 -14.63 7.52 30.57
CA SER A 105 -13.55 6.57 30.81
C SER A 105 -13.78 5.18 30.19
N LYS A 106 -14.00 5.11 28.86
CA LYS A 106 -13.85 3.87 28.06
C LYS A 106 -13.03 4.22 26.84
N PRO A 107 -12.10 3.35 26.38
CA PRO A 107 -11.36 3.60 25.15
C PRO A 107 -12.35 3.56 23.97
N SER A 108 -12.97 4.70 23.67
CA SER A 108 -13.82 4.86 22.50
C SER A 108 -12.92 5.12 21.30
N VAL A 109 -13.10 4.33 20.23
CA VAL A 109 -12.51 4.63 18.93
C VAL A 109 -13.00 6.01 18.51
N PRO A 110 -12.10 6.96 18.13
CA PRO A 110 -12.52 8.27 17.67
C PRO A 110 -13.53 8.15 16.51
N ALA A 111 -14.57 9.00 16.53
CA ALA A 111 -15.59 9.00 15.50
C ALA A 111 -14.94 9.12 14.10
N GLY A 112 -15.21 8.15 13.21
CA GLY A 112 -14.64 8.08 11.86
C GLY A 112 -13.51 7.08 11.67
N ILE A 113 -13.03 6.38 12.72
CA ILE A 113 -12.08 5.28 12.59
C ILE A 113 -12.85 3.96 12.58
N TYR A 114 -12.57 3.12 11.58
CA TYR A 114 -13.13 1.77 11.52
C TYR A 114 -12.59 0.90 12.67
N ASP A 115 -13.50 0.26 13.42
CA ASP A 115 -13.13 -0.71 14.48
C ASP A 115 -12.92 -2.10 13.87
N ALA A 116 -11.66 -2.47 13.67
CA ALA A 116 -11.27 -3.75 13.11
C ALA A 116 -11.12 -4.88 14.17
N ARG A 117 -11.34 -4.62 15.47
CA ARG A 117 -11.20 -5.64 16.54
C ARG A 117 -12.04 -6.90 16.30
N PRO A 118 -13.28 -6.82 15.80
CA PRO A 118 -14.08 -8.03 15.53
C PRO A 118 -13.44 -8.96 14.47
N LEU A 119 -12.65 -8.42 13.53
CA LEU A 119 -11.98 -9.22 12.50
C LEU A 119 -10.84 -10.10 13.05
N LEU A 120 -10.36 -9.80 14.25
CA LEU A 120 -9.23 -10.48 14.88
C LEU A 120 -9.64 -11.60 15.86
N LYS A 121 -10.92 -12.02 15.82
CA LYS A 121 -11.42 -13.05 16.71
C LYS A 121 -10.60 -14.34 16.64
N ALA A 122 -10.26 -14.83 15.44
CA ALA A 122 -9.47 -16.05 15.29
C ALA A 122 -8.10 -15.94 15.96
N ALA A 123 -7.44 -14.76 15.91
CA ALA A 123 -6.18 -14.57 16.62
C ALA A 123 -6.35 -14.56 18.16
N LEU A 124 -7.47 -14.03 18.67
CA LEU A 124 -7.78 -14.10 20.09
C LEU A 124 -8.05 -15.55 20.54
N ASP A 125 -8.59 -16.38 19.66
CA ASP A 125 -8.85 -17.80 19.88
C ASP A 125 -7.59 -18.69 19.68
N GLY A 126 -6.40 -18.08 19.43
CA GLY A 126 -5.11 -18.77 19.32
C GLY A 126 -4.69 -19.12 17.89
N HIS A 127 -5.47 -18.78 16.86
CA HIS A 127 -5.14 -19.07 15.46
C HIS A 127 -4.30 -17.96 14.82
N ASN A 128 -3.31 -18.33 14.02
CA ASN A 128 -2.58 -17.38 13.19
C ASN A 128 -3.46 -16.86 12.04
N MET A 129 -3.33 -15.57 11.75
CA MET A 129 -4.11 -14.89 10.70
C MET A 129 -3.20 -14.18 9.71
N GLY A 130 -3.63 -14.07 8.45
CA GLY A 130 -3.02 -13.23 7.42
C GLY A 130 -3.83 -11.97 7.17
N LEU A 131 -3.13 -10.87 6.91
CA LEU A 131 -3.66 -9.65 6.30
C LEU A 131 -3.02 -9.51 4.92
N MET A 132 -3.84 -9.32 3.86
CA MET A 132 -3.38 -9.23 2.48
C MET A 132 -4.13 -8.11 1.74
N SER A 133 -3.40 -7.27 0.99
CA SER A 133 -3.95 -6.32 0.01
C SER A 133 -4.00 -6.93 -1.39
N GLU A 134 -4.55 -6.22 -2.37
CA GLU A 134 -4.62 -6.71 -3.74
C GLU A 134 -3.23 -6.79 -4.40
N ALA A 135 -2.31 -5.89 -4.03
CA ALA A 135 -0.93 -5.89 -4.53
C ALA A 135 0.04 -5.32 -3.49
N GLY A 136 1.26 -5.79 -3.43
CA GLY A 136 2.31 -5.27 -2.57
C GLY A 136 2.11 -5.55 -1.07
N LEU A 137 2.66 -4.68 -0.23
CA LEU A 137 2.60 -4.78 1.23
C LEU A 137 1.25 -4.30 1.75
N PRO A 138 0.51 -5.10 2.54
CA PRO A 138 -0.74 -4.65 3.12
C PRO A 138 -0.52 -3.47 4.08
N ALA A 139 -1.51 -2.59 4.16
CA ALA A 139 -1.48 -1.35 4.96
C ALA A 139 -0.45 -0.30 4.50
N VAL A 140 0.18 -0.48 3.34
CA VAL A 140 1.07 0.52 2.71
C VAL A 140 0.44 0.97 1.40
N ALA A 141 -0.03 2.20 1.33
CA ALA A 141 -0.86 2.79 0.26
C ALA A 141 -2.27 2.16 0.13
N ASP A 142 -2.50 1.06 0.80
CA ASP A 142 -3.71 0.24 0.79
C ASP A 142 -4.38 0.20 2.16
N PRO A 143 -5.66 -0.26 2.25
CA PRO A 143 -6.34 -0.53 3.51
C PRO A 143 -5.62 -1.60 4.33
N GLY A 144 -5.83 -1.57 5.66
CA GLY A 144 -5.32 -2.58 6.58
C GLY A 144 -4.72 -2.02 7.86
N SER A 145 -4.35 -0.74 7.89
CA SER A 145 -3.76 -0.13 9.07
C SER A 145 -4.71 -0.12 10.28
N SER A 146 -6.02 -0.12 10.08
CA SER A 146 -7.01 -0.32 11.16
C SER A 146 -6.89 -1.70 11.81
N VAL A 147 -6.65 -2.74 11.01
CA VAL A 147 -6.45 -4.12 11.51
C VAL A 147 -5.16 -4.21 12.31
N VAL A 148 -4.09 -3.59 11.81
CA VAL A 148 -2.79 -3.54 12.51
C VAL A 148 -2.92 -2.80 13.85
N ARG A 149 -3.59 -1.64 13.88
CA ARG A 149 -3.86 -0.90 15.12
C ARG A 149 -4.68 -1.72 16.11
N ALA A 150 -5.72 -2.40 15.62
CA ALA A 150 -6.54 -3.27 16.46
C ALA A 150 -5.74 -4.44 17.03
N ALA A 151 -4.85 -5.05 16.25
CA ALA A 151 -3.96 -6.13 16.71
C ALA A 151 -3.06 -5.65 17.85
N HIS A 152 -2.41 -4.49 17.69
CA HIS A 152 -1.60 -3.90 18.77
C HIS A 152 -2.43 -3.59 20.01
N ALA A 153 -3.61 -2.99 19.85
CA ALA A 153 -4.51 -2.69 20.98
C ALA A 153 -4.99 -3.94 21.74
N LEU A 154 -5.11 -5.07 21.03
CA LEU A 154 -5.49 -6.37 21.60
C LEU A 154 -4.28 -7.18 22.07
N GLY A 155 -3.05 -6.67 21.97
CA GLY A 155 -1.83 -7.41 22.32
C GLY A 155 -1.59 -8.66 21.46
N ILE A 156 -2.00 -8.61 20.18
CA ILE A 156 -1.72 -9.63 19.18
C ILE A 156 -0.39 -9.26 18.51
N THR A 157 0.53 -10.22 18.44
CA THR A 157 1.83 -10.01 17.75
C THR A 157 1.60 -9.80 16.27
N VAL A 158 2.11 -8.69 15.73
CA VAL A 158 2.10 -8.38 14.29
C VAL A 158 3.45 -8.76 13.69
N VAL A 159 3.44 -9.54 12.62
CA VAL A 159 4.64 -10.04 11.93
C VAL A 159 4.60 -9.61 10.47
N PRO A 160 5.40 -8.62 10.06
CA PRO A 160 5.53 -8.27 8.65
C PRO A 160 6.35 -9.35 7.92
N LEU A 161 5.88 -9.78 6.75
CA LEU A 161 6.60 -10.67 5.87
C LEU A 161 7.30 -9.91 4.74
N VAL A 162 8.38 -10.48 4.23
CA VAL A 162 9.16 -9.88 3.13
C VAL A 162 8.44 -10.06 1.80
N GLY A 163 8.31 -8.98 1.05
CA GLY A 163 7.75 -8.97 -0.30
C GLY A 163 7.85 -7.62 -0.97
N PRO A 164 7.35 -7.47 -2.20
CA PRO A 164 7.53 -6.27 -3.00
C PRO A 164 6.72 -5.10 -2.46
N CYS A 165 7.30 -3.90 -2.58
CA CYS A 165 6.63 -2.63 -2.34
C CYS A 165 6.93 -1.68 -3.50
N ALA A 166 5.92 -1.33 -4.29
CA ALA A 166 6.10 -0.49 -5.48
C ALA A 166 6.78 0.85 -5.17
N LEU A 167 6.43 1.47 -4.04
CA LEU A 167 7.01 2.75 -3.60
C LEU A 167 8.51 2.66 -3.37
N LEU A 168 8.95 1.62 -2.65
CA LEU A 168 10.37 1.44 -2.33
C LEU A 168 11.18 0.98 -3.54
N LEU A 169 10.61 0.13 -4.40
CA LEU A 169 11.26 -0.27 -5.66
C LEU A 169 11.44 0.94 -6.60
N ALA A 170 10.40 1.78 -6.74
CA ALA A 170 10.47 3.00 -7.52
C ALA A 170 11.52 3.96 -6.95
N LEU A 171 11.53 4.19 -5.64
CA LEU A 171 12.50 5.07 -4.98
C LEU A 171 13.93 4.55 -5.17
N ALA A 172 14.18 3.27 -4.93
CA ALA A 172 15.51 2.67 -5.09
C ALA A 172 16.05 2.80 -6.52
N ALA A 173 15.17 2.69 -7.52
CA ALA A 173 15.55 2.79 -8.93
C ALA A 173 15.56 4.22 -9.48
N SER A 174 15.07 5.21 -8.72
CA SER A 174 14.87 6.59 -9.19
C SER A 174 16.15 7.44 -9.20
N GLY A 175 17.11 7.12 -8.33
CA GLY A 175 18.25 8.01 -8.03
C GLY A 175 17.88 9.22 -7.16
N LEU A 176 16.65 9.30 -6.66
CA LEU A 176 16.22 10.32 -5.69
C LEU A 176 16.77 10.02 -4.29
N ASN A 177 16.61 10.98 -3.36
CA ASN A 177 17.09 10.82 -1.99
C ASN A 177 16.29 9.75 -1.24
N GLY A 178 16.87 8.56 -1.10
CA GLY A 178 16.29 7.43 -0.37
C GLY A 178 16.45 7.51 1.16
N GLN A 179 17.20 8.49 1.69
CA GLN A 179 17.37 8.69 3.14
C GLN A 179 16.35 9.68 3.72
N ASN A 180 15.75 10.51 2.86
CA ASN A 180 14.71 11.46 3.25
C ASN A 180 13.64 11.51 2.16
N PHE A 181 12.52 10.81 2.39
CA PHE A 181 11.41 10.74 1.44
C PHE A 181 10.06 10.71 2.14
N ALA A 182 9.03 11.10 1.42
CA ALA A 182 7.64 11.00 1.85
C ALA A 182 6.78 10.40 0.75
N PHE A 183 5.87 9.49 1.13
CA PHE A 183 4.75 9.09 0.30
C PHE A 183 3.55 9.97 0.63
N VAL A 184 3.03 10.68 -0.37
CA VAL A 184 1.97 11.67 -0.20
C VAL A 184 0.62 11.23 -0.78
N GLY A 185 0.49 9.95 -1.16
CA GLY A 185 -0.74 9.36 -1.66
C GLY A 185 -1.08 9.80 -3.09
N TYR A 186 -2.37 10.03 -3.34
CA TYR A 186 -2.88 10.55 -4.61
C TYR A 186 -2.89 12.07 -4.62
N LEU A 187 -2.57 12.67 -5.78
CA LEU A 187 -2.72 14.11 -5.94
C LEU A 187 -4.18 14.50 -6.26
N PRO A 188 -4.57 15.76 -6.01
CA PRO A 188 -5.93 16.22 -6.28
C PRO A 188 -6.40 15.96 -7.72
N THR A 189 -7.66 15.55 -7.88
CA THR A 189 -8.26 15.33 -9.21
C THR A 189 -8.55 16.63 -9.94
N ASP A 190 -8.91 17.69 -9.21
CA ASP A 190 -9.09 19.04 -9.75
C ASP A 190 -7.77 19.59 -10.28
N ALA A 191 -7.77 20.13 -11.50
CA ALA A 191 -6.55 20.55 -12.20
C ALA A 191 -5.82 21.71 -11.51
N ALA A 192 -6.56 22.68 -10.95
CA ALA A 192 -5.97 23.85 -10.29
C ALA A 192 -5.36 23.44 -8.94
N HIS A 193 -6.08 22.66 -8.14
CA HIS A 193 -5.59 22.13 -6.88
C HIS A 193 -4.40 21.17 -7.09
N ARG A 194 -4.43 20.33 -8.13
CA ARG A 194 -3.33 19.44 -8.50
C ARG A 194 -2.06 20.23 -8.84
N SER A 195 -2.17 21.25 -9.72
CA SER A 195 -1.02 22.07 -10.10
C SER A 195 -0.45 22.86 -8.92
N LYS A 196 -1.30 23.32 -8.00
CA LYS A 196 -0.87 23.97 -6.76
C LYS A 196 -0.11 22.96 -5.88
N ARG A 197 -0.67 21.75 -5.69
CA ARG A 197 -0.05 20.70 -4.87
C ARG A 197 1.29 20.25 -5.43
N ILE A 198 1.44 20.10 -6.75
CA ILE A 198 2.72 19.77 -7.41
C ILE A 198 3.79 20.80 -7.04
N ARG A 199 3.50 22.10 -7.15
CA ARG A 199 4.45 23.16 -6.80
C ARG A 199 4.81 23.18 -5.31
N GLU A 200 3.85 22.89 -4.42
CA GLU A 200 4.11 22.77 -2.99
C GLU A 200 5.07 21.61 -2.67
N LEU A 201 4.88 20.46 -3.31
CA LEU A 201 5.74 19.29 -3.14
C LEU A 201 7.15 19.55 -3.69
N GLU A 202 7.26 20.19 -4.84
CA GLU A 202 8.56 20.62 -5.39
C GLU A 202 9.28 21.59 -4.46
N ALA A 203 8.58 22.62 -3.96
CA ALA A 203 9.15 23.59 -3.04
C ALA A 203 9.64 22.91 -1.74
N LEU A 204 8.91 21.91 -1.26
CA LEU A 204 9.32 21.10 -0.11
C LEU A 204 10.57 20.29 -0.42
N ALA A 205 10.62 19.62 -1.58
CA ALA A 205 11.79 18.86 -2.02
C ALA A 205 13.04 19.74 -2.15
N VAL A 206 12.92 20.90 -2.77
CA VAL A 206 14.02 21.88 -2.91
C VAL A 206 14.49 22.37 -1.54
N LYS A 207 13.55 22.71 -0.64
CA LYS A 207 13.88 23.27 0.67
C LYS A 207 14.53 22.27 1.63
N THR A 208 14.11 20.99 1.57
CA THR A 208 14.46 19.99 2.60
C THR A 208 15.30 18.83 2.07
N GLY A 209 15.48 18.71 0.76
CA GLY A 209 16.08 17.54 0.12
C GLY A 209 15.20 16.27 0.23
N GLN A 210 13.89 16.40 0.61
CA GLN A 210 12.99 15.27 0.77
C GLN A 210 12.36 14.88 -0.55
N SER A 211 12.58 13.65 -1.00
CA SER A 211 11.90 13.09 -2.18
C SER A 211 10.42 12.93 -1.92
N GLN A 212 9.58 13.33 -2.89
CA GLN A 212 8.14 13.24 -2.80
C GLN A 212 7.64 12.14 -3.71
N LEU A 213 7.08 11.07 -3.15
CA LEU A 213 6.50 9.95 -3.89
C LEU A 213 4.98 10.03 -3.86
N PHE A 214 4.35 9.75 -4.99
CA PHE A 214 2.89 9.67 -5.12
C PHE A 214 2.51 8.67 -6.21
N ILE A 215 1.26 8.24 -6.19
CA ILE A 215 0.71 7.26 -7.13
C ILE A 215 -0.49 7.83 -7.85
N GLU A 216 -0.82 7.21 -8.98
CA GLU A 216 -2.02 7.52 -9.72
C GLU A 216 -2.59 6.26 -10.38
N THR A 217 -3.89 6.29 -10.65
CA THR A 217 -4.57 5.23 -11.38
C THR A 217 -4.28 5.31 -12.88
N PRO A 218 -4.24 4.17 -13.61
CA PRO A 218 -3.85 4.13 -15.02
C PRO A 218 -4.58 5.16 -15.88
N TYR A 219 -5.91 5.26 -15.75
CA TYR A 219 -6.72 6.18 -16.56
C TYR A 219 -6.48 7.68 -16.27
N ARG A 220 -5.75 8.04 -15.20
CA ARG A 220 -5.39 9.42 -14.85
C ARG A 220 -3.90 9.73 -15.02
N ASN A 221 -3.06 8.72 -15.26
CA ASN A 221 -1.61 8.90 -15.39
C ASN A 221 -1.24 9.94 -16.44
N ALA A 222 -1.85 9.90 -17.63
CA ALA A 222 -1.56 10.84 -18.70
C ALA A 222 -1.86 12.30 -18.29
N ALA A 223 -3.01 12.53 -17.62
CA ALA A 223 -3.39 13.85 -17.13
C ALA A 223 -2.46 14.35 -16.01
N LEU A 224 -2.04 13.44 -15.11
CA LEU A 224 -1.04 13.77 -14.08
C LEU A 224 0.30 14.07 -14.69
N TRP A 225 0.78 13.26 -15.64
CA TRP A 225 2.03 13.46 -16.34
C TRP A 225 2.11 14.84 -17.02
N GLY A 226 1.06 15.20 -17.77
CA GLY A 226 0.97 16.53 -18.37
C GLY A 226 1.02 17.66 -17.36
N ALA A 227 0.33 17.50 -16.21
CA ALA A 227 0.35 18.49 -15.14
C ALA A 227 1.73 18.61 -14.46
N LEU A 228 2.46 17.50 -14.28
CA LEU A 228 3.83 17.51 -13.76
C LEU A 228 4.78 18.27 -14.67
N LEU A 229 4.77 17.95 -15.97
CA LEU A 229 5.61 18.64 -16.95
C LEU A 229 5.29 20.15 -17.05
N ALA A 230 4.04 20.53 -16.89
CA ALA A 230 3.62 21.93 -16.95
C ALA A 230 3.92 22.72 -15.65
N SER A 231 3.92 22.06 -14.49
CA SER A 231 3.97 22.75 -13.19
C SER A 231 5.35 22.75 -12.54
N LEU A 232 6.19 21.74 -12.82
CA LEU A 232 7.52 21.61 -12.24
C LEU A 232 8.55 22.48 -12.98
N GLN A 233 9.59 22.88 -12.25
CA GLN A 233 10.75 23.60 -12.81
C GLN A 233 11.55 22.67 -13.74
N SER A 234 12.21 23.26 -14.72
CA SER A 234 12.97 22.53 -15.75
C SER A 234 14.12 21.67 -15.18
N SER A 235 14.72 22.10 -14.07
CA SER A 235 15.83 21.42 -13.41
C SER A 235 15.42 20.30 -12.45
N THR A 236 14.15 20.23 -12.06
CA THR A 236 13.64 19.26 -11.10
C THR A 236 13.73 17.84 -11.65
N LEU A 237 14.22 16.89 -10.83
CA LEU A 237 14.20 15.47 -11.17
C LEU A 237 12.77 14.93 -11.03
N LEU A 238 12.30 14.32 -12.11
CA LEU A 238 11.00 13.67 -12.18
C LEU A 238 11.20 12.21 -12.56
N THR A 239 10.71 11.34 -11.71
CA THR A 239 10.73 9.88 -11.93
C THR A 239 9.33 9.38 -12.21
N VAL A 240 9.21 8.41 -13.10
CA VAL A 240 8.03 7.57 -13.29
C VAL A 240 8.48 6.12 -13.37
N ALA A 241 7.82 5.27 -12.60
CA ALA A 241 8.04 3.82 -12.56
C ALA A 241 6.72 3.10 -12.80
N SER A 242 6.73 2.10 -13.68
CA SER A 242 5.56 1.30 -14.03
C SER A 242 5.95 -0.16 -14.24
N GLY A 243 4.98 -1.08 -14.06
CA GLY A 243 5.17 -2.52 -14.28
C GLY A 243 6.26 -3.14 -13.40
N LEU A 244 6.53 -2.54 -12.24
CA LEU A 244 7.56 -3.03 -11.32
C LEU A 244 7.33 -4.51 -10.99
N THR A 245 8.40 -5.30 -11.01
CA THR A 245 8.44 -6.76 -10.91
C THR A 245 7.94 -7.54 -12.14
N LEU A 246 7.43 -6.88 -13.17
CA LEU A 246 7.06 -7.51 -14.44
C LEU A 246 8.19 -7.43 -15.46
N ALA A 247 8.15 -8.28 -16.48
CA ALA A 247 9.08 -8.20 -17.61
C ALA A 247 9.00 -6.87 -18.37
N THR A 248 7.85 -6.16 -18.25
CA THR A 248 7.60 -4.84 -18.82
C THR A 248 8.01 -3.70 -17.89
N SER A 249 8.74 -3.99 -16.80
CA SER A 249 9.16 -2.98 -15.82
C SER A 249 9.97 -1.86 -16.46
N GLN A 250 9.57 -0.63 -16.21
CA GLN A 250 10.27 0.56 -16.70
C GLN A 250 10.36 1.60 -15.56
N VAL A 251 11.55 2.16 -15.40
CA VAL A 251 11.79 3.30 -14.52
C VAL A 251 12.55 4.35 -15.31
N ILE A 252 11.97 5.54 -15.43
CA ILE A 252 12.60 6.67 -16.10
C ILE A 252 12.72 7.82 -15.11
N SER A 253 13.95 8.28 -14.88
CA SER A 253 14.27 9.41 -14.01
C SER A 253 15.12 10.40 -14.78
N LYS A 254 14.59 11.59 -14.99
CA LYS A 254 15.25 12.66 -15.76
C LYS A 254 14.85 14.02 -15.20
N ARG A 255 15.57 15.06 -15.59
CA ARG A 255 15.10 16.44 -15.40
C ARG A 255 13.84 16.68 -16.24
N VAL A 256 12.97 17.55 -15.75
CA VAL A 256 11.73 17.92 -16.47
C VAL A 256 12.02 18.43 -17.88
N VAL A 257 13.09 19.19 -18.07
CA VAL A 257 13.50 19.68 -19.41
C VAL A 257 13.78 18.53 -20.36
N ASP A 258 14.45 17.47 -19.88
CA ASP A 258 14.81 16.31 -20.71
C ASP A 258 13.59 15.43 -21.02
N HIS A 259 12.65 15.36 -20.09
CA HIS A 259 11.35 14.70 -20.32
C HIS A 259 10.55 15.41 -21.42
N LYS A 260 10.53 16.75 -21.45
CA LYS A 260 9.84 17.53 -22.49
C LYS A 260 10.41 17.32 -23.89
N GLN A 261 11.69 16.97 -23.99
CA GLN A 261 12.38 16.69 -25.26
C GLN A 261 12.29 15.20 -25.67
N SER A 262 11.86 14.33 -24.78
CA SER A 262 11.77 12.89 -25.04
C SER A 262 10.44 12.55 -25.73
N ALA A 263 10.42 11.40 -26.43
CA ALA A 263 9.18 10.83 -26.95
C ALA A 263 8.16 10.57 -25.83
N THR A 264 6.88 10.57 -26.17
CA THR A 264 5.77 10.27 -25.23
C THR A 264 6.00 8.92 -24.53
N LEU A 265 5.78 8.88 -23.23
CA LEU A 265 5.86 7.65 -22.47
C LEU A 265 4.69 6.71 -22.84
N MET A 266 5.01 5.49 -23.28
CA MET A 266 4.02 4.50 -23.78
C MET A 266 3.42 3.61 -22.68
N PHE A 267 3.88 3.71 -21.42
CA PHE A 267 3.53 2.78 -20.34
C PHE A 267 2.64 3.41 -19.24
N LEU A 268 2.04 4.57 -19.54
CA LEU A 268 1.14 5.24 -18.57
C LEU A 268 -0.22 4.54 -18.39
N ASP A 269 -0.51 3.53 -19.19
CA ASP A 269 -1.74 2.74 -19.07
C ASP A 269 -1.70 1.68 -17.94
N ALA A 270 -0.53 1.50 -17.31
CA ALA A 270 -0.35 0.64 -16.14
C ALA A 270 -0.26 1.46 -14.84
N PRO A 271 -0.42 0.83 -13.65
CA PRO A 271 -0.20 1.51 -12.37
C PRO A 271 1.20 2.12 -12.30
N CYS A 272 1.28 3.40 -11.95
CA CYS A 272 2.52 4.14 -11.89
C CYS A 272 2.81 4.68 -10.50
N VAL A 273 4.10 4.68 -10.14
CA VAL A 273 4.66 5.46 -9.04
C VAL A 273 5.44 6.63 -9.64
N PHE A 274 5.18 7.82 -9.13
CA PHE A 274 5.88 9.03 -9.50
C PHE A 274 6.75 9.52 -8.36
N GLY A 275 7.88 10.13 -8.69
CA GLY A 275 8.79 10.72 -7.72
C GLY A 275 9.29 12.09 -8.17
N VAL A 276 9.35 13.03 -7.24
CA VAL A 276 9.90 14.38 -7.46
C VAL A 276 11.00 14.63 -6.44
N GLY A 277 12.13 15.16 -6.89
CA GLY A 277 13.28 15.49 -6.07
C GLY A 277 14.21 16.50 -6.70
N VAL A 278 15.37 16.73 -6.06
CA VAL A 278 16.42 17.67 -6.49
C VAL A 278 17.74 16.95 -6.66
#